data_ca13d31e55b86da329bd913e9d283a55
#
_entry.id   ca13d31e55b86da329bd913e9d283a55
#
_cell.length_a   1.000
_cell.length_b   1.000
_cell.length_c   1.000
_cell.angle_alpha   90.00
_cell.angle_beta   90.00
_cell.angle_gamma   90.00
#
_symmetry.space_group_name_H-M   'P 1'
#
loop_
_entity.id
_entity.type
_entity.pdbx_description
1 polymer ?
#
loop_
_entity_poly.entity_id
_entity_poly.type
_entity_poly.pdbx_seq_one_letter_code
_entity_poly.pdbx_strand_id
1 'polypeptide(L)'
;MNTISRRKFFGGMSAAMLATMLGACASTECKSGKACGKTAKADKFKMKFAPRGLFAASCGKDPFKRFKWLSENGFWAVEGVVFVNPDRIYKQEEINLQRALGAYAREVGLEMGCVSSMNNKDFPVMTANQVPVKGKVIRDKKAVRDCLARQMDNTFAVMERLGSKQFIIGAGTNDSELSPEKQYENTVENMAFCADYCKRYGFTMEIEPLNTKSHPNLYIDRAELGAKIVRDVNNPHCRLLFDIFHEQMQVGSLDALDKPEVWNCIESFHMADAPSRQEPGTGNIDYKKVLKKIWDKGYRGFIGLEHGQTDKSLEGDRKLLQIYRDLDSVVA
;
A
#
# COMPACT_ATOMS: atom_id res chain seq x y z
N MET A 1 -4.56 -4.50 30.03
CA MET A 1 -5.95 -4.08 29.92
C MET A 1 -6.07 -2.59 29.58
N ASN A 2 -5.42 -2.07 28.61
CA ASN A 2 -5.65 -0.71 28.11
C ASN A 2 -5.65 -0.78 26.58
N THR A 3 -6.85 -0.77 26.03
CA THR A 3 -7.12 -0.63 24.60
C THR A 3 -6.72 0.77 24.16
N ILE A 4 -5.55 0.92 23.54
CA ILE A 4 -5.13 2.18 22.92
C ILE A 4 -5.91 2.29 21.60
N SER A 5 -6.94 3.11 21.63
CA SER A 5 -7.80 3.45 20.51
C SER A 5 -7.00 4.15 19.40
N ARG A 6 -6.94 3.55 18.21
CA ARG A 6 -6.33 4.10 16.98
C ARG A 6 -7.11 5.29 16.36
N ARG A 7 -8.06 5.89 17.09
CA ARG A 7 -8.94 6.97 16.60
C ARG A 7 -8.34 8.38 16.55
N LYS A 8 -7.06 8.59 16.86
CA LYS A 8 -6.48 9.96 16.99
C LYS A 8 -5.56 10.42 15.86
N PHE A 9 -5.51 9.78 14.69
CA PHE A 9 -4.57 10.20 13.63
C PHE A 9 -5.20 11.03 12.48
N PHE A 10 -6.52 11.20 12.44
CA PHE A 10 -7.19 12.02 11.41
C PHE A 10 -8.19 13.00 12.06
N GLY A 11 -7.66 13.91 12.88
CA GLY A 11 -8.41 15.05 13.41
C GLY A 11 -8.08 16.32 12.64
N GLY A 12 -9.02 16.82 11.83
CA GLY A 12 -9.21 18.23 11.57
C GLY A 12 -8.44 18.87 10.42
N MET A 13 -8.86 18.65 9.18
CA MET A 13 -8.83 19.72 8.19
C MET A 13 -10.24 20.33 8.09
N SER A 14 -10.41 21.57 8.52
CA SER A 14 -11.69 22.28 8.44
C SER A 14 -11.96 22.73 7.00
N ALA A 15 -13.24 22.81 6.62
CA ALA A 15 -13.72 23.30 5.32
C ALA A 15 -13.18 24.69 4.92
N ALA A 16 -12.71 25.48 5.88
CA ALA A 16 -12.13 26.80 5.65
C ALA A 16 -10.76 26.76 4.98
N MET A 17 -9.99 25.64 5.06
CA MET A 17 -8.70 25.50 4.35
C MET A 17 -8.86 25.18 2.87
N LEU A 18 -9.99 24.62 2.45
CA LEU A 18 -10.22 24.26 1.04
C LEU A 18 -10.57 25.49 0.17
N ALA A 19 -11.23 26.49 0.74
CA ALA A 19 -11.67 27.68 0.00
C ALA A 19 -10.52 28.66 -0.36
N THR A 20 -9.42 28.63 0.40
CA THR A 20 -8.26 29.49 0.18
C THR A 20 -7.26 28.92 -0.85
N MET A 21 -7.33 27.64 -1.21
CA MET A 21 -6.41 27.03 -2.16
C MET A 21 -6.85 27.09 -3.63
N LEU A 22 -8.12 27.34 -3.92
CA LEU A 22 -8.64 27.47 -5.28
C LEU A 22 -8.59 28.89 -5.87
N GLY A 23 -8.14 29.87 -5.09
CA GLY A 23 -8.15 31.28 -5.48
C GLY A 23 -6.80 31.96 -5.70
N ALA A 24 -5.66 31.25 -5.60
CA ALA A 24 -4.35 31.88 -5.62
C ALA A 24 -3.43 31.36 -6.74
N CYS A 25 -3.91 31.34 -7.97
CA CYS A 25 -3.07 31.31 -9.16
C CYS A 25 -3.38 32.52 -10.05
N ALA A 26 -3.13 33.73 -9.53
CA ALA A 26 -3.08 34.94 -10.33
C ALA A 26 -1.98 35.85 -9.77
N SER A 27 -0.89 35.92 -10.52
CA SER A 27 0.12 37.01 -10.60
C SER A 27 0.38 37.85 -9.33
N THR A 28 1.42 37.49 -8.59
CA THR A 28 2.21 38.48 -7.84
C THR A 28 3.60 38.54 -8.46
N GLU A 29 3.86 39.60 -9.21
CA GLU A 29 5.19 39.96 -9.68
C GLU A 29 6.11 40.20 -8.47
N CYS A 30 7.11 39.36 -8.33
CA CYS A 30 8.16 39.54 -7.32
C CYS A 30 9.20 40.52 -7.86
N LYS A 31 9.09 41.78 -7.48
CA LYS A 31 10.13 42.80 -7.71
C LYS A 31 11.22 42.64 -6.67
N SER A 32 12.16 41.73 -6.87
CA SER A 32 13.53 41.80 -6.36
C SER A 32 14.38 40.81 -7.15
N GLY A 33 15.36 41.34 -7.90
CA GLY A 33 16.23 40.58 -8.78
C GLY A 33 17.23 39.68 -8.03
N LYS A 34 16.77 38.60 -7.42
CA LYS A 34 17.57 37.42 -7.13
C LYS A 34 16.97 36.29 -7.93
N ALA A 35 17.73 35.80 -8.92
CA ALA A 35 17.36 34.60 -9.67
C ALA A 35 17.01 33.49 -8.68
N CYS A 36 15.72 33.09 -8.66
CA CYS A 36 15.28 31.89 -8.00
C CYS A 36 15.91 30.73 -8.78
N GLY A 37 17.06 30.25 -8.31
CA GLY A 37 17.75 29.12 -8.90
C GLY A 37 16.78 27.97 -8.99
N LYS A 38 16.46 27.51 -10.19
CA LYS A 38 15.79 26.23 -10.39
C LYS A 38 16.66 25.19 -9.69
N THR A 39 16.24 24.69 -8.54
CA THR A 39 16.87 23.54 -7.93
C THR A 39 16.85 22.42 -8.97
N ALA A 40 18.03 21.99 -9.42
CA ALA A 40 18.14 20.89 -10.34
C ALA A 40 17.41 19.68 -9.72
N LYS A 41 16.53 19.04 -10.49
CA LYS A 41 15.90 17.79 -10.04
C LYS A 41 17.02 16.79 -9.78
N ALA A 42 16.92 16.08 -8.66
CA ALA A 42 17.83 14.96 -8.38
C ALA A 42 17.62 13.83 -9.41
N ASP A 43 18.66 13.05 -9.66
CA ASP A 43 18.55 11.87 -10.51
C ASP A 43 17.48 10.92 -10.00
N LYS A 44 16.73 10.33 -10.93
CA LYS A 44 15.72 9.35 -10.59
C LYS A 44 16.36 8.11 -9.97
N PHE A 45 15.68 7.53 -8.97
CA PHE A 45 16.03 6.20 -8.48
C PHE A 45 15.91 5.18 -9.62
N LYS A 46 16.76 4.16 -9.63
CA LYS A 46 16.63 3.02 -10.55
C LYS A 46 15.46 2.13 -10.16
N MET A 47 15.27 1.92 -8.84
CA MET A 47 14.15 1.18 -8.29
C MET A 47 12.93 2.09 -8.07
N LYS A 48 11.72 1.57 -8.26
CA LYS A 48 10.47 2.32 -8.07
C LYS A 48 10.06 2.35 -6.59
N PHE A 49 10.84 3.03 -5.76
CA PHE A 49 10.45 3.28 -4.38
C PHE A 49 9.21 4.16 -4.30
N ALA A 50 8.23 3.75 -3.47
CA ALA A 50 6.96 4.41 -3.24
C ALA A 50 6.78 4.78 -1.76
N PRO A 51 7.25 5.97 -1.31
CA PRO A 51 7.16 6.37 0.09
C PRO A 51 5.73 6.49 0.60
N ARG A 52 5.48 5.95 1.81
CA ARG A 52 4.21 5.96 2.49
C ARG A 52 4.29 6.77 3.79
N GLY A 53 3.93 8.05 3.73
CA GLY A 53 3.90 8.92 4.90
C GLY A 53 5.26 9.42 5.43
N LEU A 54 6.36 9.12 4.74
CA LEU A 54 7.72 9.50 5.10
C LEU A 54 8.06 10.95 4.74
N PHE A 55 9.21 11.46 5.24
CA PHE A 55 9.77 12.77 4.92
C PHE A 55 8.90 13.97 5.35
N ALA A 56 8.17 13.81 6.47
CA ALA A 56 7.22 14.82 6.92
C ALA A 56 7.86 16.13 7.37
N ALA A 57 9.12 16.12 7.82
CA ALA A 57 9.84 17.35 8.20
C ALA A 57 10.21 18.19 6.98
N SER A 58 10.56 17.53 5.87
CA SER A 58 10.96 18.20 4.62
C SER A 58 9.77 18.69 3.78
N CYS A 59 8.69 17.91 3.71
CA CYS A 59 7.56 18.21 2.83
C CYS A 59 6.28 18.64 3.56
N GLY A 60 6.25 18.55 4.89
CA GLY A 60 5.06 18.83 5.68
C GLY A 60 3.97 17.75 5.53
N LYS A 61 2.77 18.10 6.02
CA LYS A 61 1.59 17.19 5.97
C LYS A 61 0.73 17.38 4.72
N ASP A 62 0.98 18.42 3.94
CA ASP A 62 0.26 18.71 2.70
C ASP A 62 0.66 17.70 1.62
N PRO A 63 -0.26 16.90 1.08
CA PRO A 63 0.05 15.89 0.08
C PRO A 63 0.59 16.47 -1.22
N PHE A 64 0.19 17.67 -1.63
CA PHE A 64 0.70 18.32 -2.84
C PHE A 64 2.17 18.73 -2.67
N LYS A 65 2.54 19.30 -1.51
CA LYS A 65 3.94 19.60 -1.19
C LYS A 65 4.78 18.32 -1.13
N ARG A 66 4.23 17.23 -0.58
CA ARG A 66 4.89 15.93 -0.54
C ARG A 66 5.14 15.39 -1.95
N PHE A 67 4.16 15.40 -2.83
CA PHE A 67 4.30 14.92 -4.21
C PHE A 67 5.38 15.71 -4.96
N LYS A 68 5.35 17.04 -4.84
CA LYS A 68 6.38 17.88 -5.42
C LYS A 68 7.77 17.50 -4.90
N TRP A 69 7.94 17.42 -3.59
CA TRP A 69 9.21 17.07 -2.95
C TRP A 69 9.71 15.68 -3.39
N LEU A 70 8.84 14.66 -3.39
CA LEU A 70 9.20 13.31 -3.84
C LEU A 70 9.67 13.31 -5.30
N SER A 71 8.96 13.99 -6.18
CA SER A 71 9.35 14.12 -7.60
C SER A 71 10.71 14.82 -7.76
N GLU A 72 10.93 15.91 -7.02
CA GLU A 72 12.19 16.68 -7.05
C GLU A 72 13.38 15.88 -6.50
N ASN A 73 13.11 14.93 -5.57
CA ASN A 73 14.13 14.04 -4.99
C ASN A 73 14.24 12.69 -5.70
N GLY A 74 13.66 12.53 -6.90
CA GLY A 74 13.91 11.42 -7.80
C GLY A 74 13.05 10.17 -7.56
N PHE A 75 12.03 10.24 -6.71
CA PHE A 75 11.07 9.15 -6.57
C PHE A 75 10.19 8.99 -7.81
N TRP A 76 9.77 7.74 -8.09
CA TRP A 76 8.88 7.41 -9.20
C TRP A 76 7.41 7.32 -8.79
N ALA A 77 7.17 7.01 -7.52
CA ALA A 77 5.84 6.67 -7.04
C ALA A 77 5.60 7.17 -5.62
N VAL A 78 4.35 7.11 -5.20
CA VAL A 78 3.91 7.39 -3.83
C VAL A 78 2.80 6.42 -3.44
N GLU A 79 2.79 6.00 -2.18
CA GLU A 79 1.75 5.15 -1.58
C GLU A 79 1.14 5.77 -0.33
N GLY A 80 0.06 5.15 0.16
CA GLY A 80 -0.57 5.51 1.43
C GLY A 80 -1.15 6.92 1.47
N VAL A 81 -1.43 7.51 0.33
CA VAL A 81 -1.96 8.87 0.18
C VAL A 81 -3.37 8.97 0.73
N VAL A 82 -4.18 7.95 0.48
CA VAL A 82 -5.53 7.80 0.99
C VAL A 82 -5.69 6.36 1.47
N PHE A 83 -6.11 6.20 2.73
CA PHE A 83 -6.60 4.90 3.19
C PHE A 83 -8.05 4.75 2.72
N VAL A 84 -8.31 3.76 1.89
CA VAL A 84 -9.66 3.51 1.38
C VAL A 84 -10.44 2.71 2.41
N ASN A 85 -11.52 3.30 2.91
CA ASN A 85 -12.53 2.55 3.64
C ASN A 85 -13.58 2.07 2.61
N PRO A 86 -13.62 0.77 2.28
CA PRO A 86 -14.46 0.27 1.20
C PRO A 86 -15.97 0.31 1.52
N ASP A 87 -16.34 0.51 2.77
CA ASP A 87 -17.74 0.64 3.20
C ASP A 87 -18.19 2.10 3.33
N ARG A 88 -17.27 3.07 3.06
CA ARG A 88 -17.55 4.49 3.26
C ARG A 88 -18.12 5.14 2.01
N ILE A 89 -19.17 5.94 2.19
CA ILE A 89 -19.61 6.93 1.20
C ILE A 89 -18.77 8.19 1.37
N TYR A 90 -18.02 8.57 0.34
CA TYR A 90 -17.18 9.77 0.35
C TYR A 90 -17.98 11.01 0.03
N LYS A 91 -17.71 12.11 0.75
CA LYS A 91 -18.28 13.43 0.47
C LYS A 91 -17.69 14.03 -0.81
N GLN A 92 -18.42 14.95 -1.44
CA GLN A 92 -17.98 15.57 -2.69
C GLN A 92 -16.60 16.26 -2.58
N GLU A 93 -16.29 16.86 -1.44
CA GLU A 93 -14.99 17.50 -1.17
C GLU A 93 -13.85 16.48 -1.16
N GLU A 94 -14.07 15.30 -0.56
CA GLU A 94 -13.08 14.22 -0.54
C GLU A 94 -12.87 13.62 -1.96
N ILE A 95 -13.96 13.49 -2.72
CA ILE A 95 -13.93 13.06 -4.12
C ILE A 95 -13.11 14.05 -4.96
N ASN A 96 -13.32 15.34 -4.79
CA ASN A 96 -12.59 16.40 -5.49
C ASN A 96 -11.10 16.38 -5.10
N LEU A 97 -10.78 16.19 -3.82
CA LEU A 97 -9.40 16.04 -3.36
C LEU A 97 -8.71 14.82 -3.98
N GLN A 98 -9.38 13.65 -4.02
CA GLN A 98 -8.83 12.45 -4.65
C GLN A 98 -8.51 12.70 -6.14
N ARG A 99 -9.40 13.35 -6.88
CA ARG A 99 -9.16 13.72 -8.29
C ARG A 99 -7.99 14.69 -8.44
N ALA A 100 -7.92 15.71 -7.60
CA ALA A 100 -6.84 16.70 -7.60
C ALA A 100 -5.48 16.05 -7.30
N LEU A 101 -5.43 15.13 -6.34
CA LEU A 101 -4.21 14.38 -6.00
C LEU A 101 -3.76 13.49 -7.17
N GLY A 102 -4.67 12.75 -7.79
CA GLY A 102 -4.33 11.92 -8.95
C GLY A 102 -3.86 12.75 -10.15
N ALA A 103 -4.49 13.90 -10.40
CA ALA A 103 -4.07 14.81 -11.47
C ALA A 103 -2.67 15.39 -11.19
N TYR A 104 -2.43 15.85 -9.97
CA TYR A 104 -1.15 16.45 -9.59
C TYR A 104 -0.01 15.42 -9.55
N ALA A 105 -0.27 14.18 -9.11
CA ALA A 105 0.73 13.12 -9.19
C ALA A 105 1.24 12.95 -10.65
N ARG A 106 0.33 12.86 -11.61
CA ARG A 106 0.68 12.79 -13.05
C ARG A 106 1.44 14.03 -13.53
N GLU A 107 1.01 15.21 -13.13
CA GLU A 107 1.66 16.48 -13.49
C GLU A 107 3.13 16.53 -13.04
N VAL A 108 3.41 16.09 -11.81
CA VAL A 108 4.79 16.07 -11.29
C VAL A 108 5.58 14.82 -11.67
N GLY A 109 4.97 13.86 -12.38
CA GLY A 109 5.61 12.63 -12.87
C GLY A 109 5.77 11.56 -11.79
N LEU A 110 4.79 11.45 -10.89
CA LEU A 110 4.66 10.35 -9.91
C LEU A 110 3.55 9.38 -10.31
N GLU A 111 3.83 8.10 -10.14
CA GLU A 111 2.84 7.03 -10.21
C GLU A 111 2.19 6.80 -8.84
N MET A 112 0.92 6.39 -8.83
CA MET A 112 0.25 5.97 -7.59
C MET A 112 0.45 4.47 -7.42
N GLY A 113 1.12 4.07 -6.36
CA GLY A 113 1.34 2.67 -6.01
C GLY A 113 0.08 1.98 -5.47
N CYS A 114 0.27 0.92 -4.72
CA CYS A 114 -0.81 0.10 -4.20
C CYS A 114 -1.71 0.85 -3.20
N VAL A 115 -3.02 0.62 -3.28
CA VAL A 115 -4.00 1.21 -2.36
C VAL A 115 -4.38 0.22 -1.27
N SER A 116 -4.20 0.58 -0.01
CA SER A 116 -4.72 -0.23 1.10
C SER A 116 -6.23 -0.08 1.21
N SER A 117 -6.97 -1.18 1.09
CA SER A 117 -8.42 -1.20 1.12
C SER A 117 -9.00 -2.40 1.86
N MET A 118 -9.25 -3.51 1.20
CA MET A 118 -10.10 -4.62 1.65
C MET A 118 -9.35 -5.61 2.57
N ASN A 119 -8.78 -5.18 3.67
CA ASN A 119 -7.97 -6.05 4.53
C ASN A 119 -8.75 -7.13 5.31
N ASN A 120 -10.06 -6.98 5.48
CA ASN A 120 -10.96 -7.99 6.09
C ASN A 120 -10.48 -8.55 7.45
N LYS A 121 -9.88 -7.71 8.30
CA LYS A 121 -9.15 -8.17 9.51
C LYS A 121 -10.04 -8.64 10.67
N ASP A 122 -11.32 -8.31 10.65
CA ASP A 122 -12.20 -8.47 11.80
C ASP A 122 -13.09 -9.73 11.74
N PHE A 123 -13.21 -10.36 10.56
CA PHE A 123 -14.12 -11.48 10.32
C PHE A 123 -13.51 -12.52 9.38
N PRO A 124 -13.91 -13.80 9.46
CA PRO A 124 -13.55 -14.84 8.52
C PRO A 124 -14.37 -14.71 7.21
N VAL A 125 -14.19 -13.56 6.53
CA VAL A 125 -15.04 -13.15 5.38
C VAL A 125 -14.98 -14.19 4.26
N MET A 126 -13.78 -14.51 3.79
CA MET A 126 -13.60 -15.43 2.67
C MET A 126 -13.41 -16.87 3.14
N THR A 127 -12.78 -17.07 4.29
CA THR A 127 -12.48 -18.40 4.86
C THR A 127 -13.74 -19.13 5.27
N ALA A 128 -14.71 -18.44 5.86
CA ALA A 128 -15.93 -19.05 6.37
C ALA A 128 -17.23 -18.47 5.77
N ASN A 129 -17.13 -17.65 4.73
CA ASN A 129 -18.26 -16.96 4.11
C ASN A 129 -19.10 -16.17 5.13
N GLN A 130 -18.43 -15.47 6.07
CA GLN A 130 -19.10 -14.70 7.10
C GLN A 130 -19.07 -13.20 6.80
N VAL A 131 -20.19 -12.55 7.02
CA VAL A 131 -20.33 -11.09 6.84
C VAL A 131 -21.35 -10.53 7.83
N PRO A 132 -21.10 -9.32 8.39
CA PRO A 132 -22.09 -8.62 9.20
C PRO A 132 -23.21 -8.07 8.31
N VAL A 133 -24.47 -8.48 8.59
CA VAL A 133 -25.66 -7.96 7.92
C VAL A 133 -26.64 -7.45 8.99
N LYS A 134 -26.95 -6.14 8.97
CA LYS A 134 -27.86 -5.50 9.93
C LYS A 134 -27.53 -5.81 11.40
N GLY A 135 -26.22 -5.80 11.74
CA GLY A 135 -25.74 -6.04 13.11
C GLY A 135 -25.68 -7.51 13.53
N LYS A 136 -25.99 -8.46 12.65
CA LYS A 136 -25.83 -9.90 12.88
C LYS A 136 -24.77 -10.45 11.93
N VAL A 137 -23.93 -11.35 12.43
CA VAL A 137 -22.99 -12.11 11.57
C VAL A 137 -23.73 -13.31 10.99
N ILE A 138 -23.70 -13.44 9.68
CA ILE A 138 -24.31 -14.55 8.96
C ILE A 138 -23.26 -15.31 8.14
N ARG A 139 -23.46 -16.62 7.95
CA ARG A 139 -22.72 -17.45 7.00
C ARG A 139 -23.54 -17.59 5.72
N ASP A 140 -23.21 -16.83 4.73
CA ASP A 140 -23.88 -16.84 3.44
C ASP A 140 -22.94 -16.39 2.33
N LYS A 141 -22.61 -17.28 1.42
CA LYS A 141 -21.68 -17.06 0.32
C LYS A 141 -22.15 -15.93 -0.62
N LYS A 142 -23.46 -15.87 -0.87
CA LYS A 142 -24.03 -14.81 -1.71
C LYS A 142 -23.92 -13.45 -1.04
N ALA A 143 -24.25 -13.35 0.25
CA ALA A 143 -24.14 -12.10 1.01
C ALA A 143 -22.68 -11.62 1.08
N VAL A 144 -21.71 -12.52 1.23
CA VAL A 144 -20.28 -12.20 1.18
C VAL A 144 -19.90 -11.64 -0.19
N ARG A 145 -20.30 -12.30 -1.29
CA ARG A 145 -19.99 -11.82 -2.66
C ARG A 145 -20.64 -10.48 -2.96
N ASP A 146 -21.88 -10.26 -2.52
CA ASP A 146 -22.55 -8.97 -2.65
C ASP A 146 -21.81 -7.87 -1.86
N CYS A 147 -21.29 -8.20 -0.67
CA CYS A 147 -20.47 -7.30 0.14
C CYS A 147 -19.14 -6.98 -0.55
N LEU A 148 -18.41 -8.01 -1.01
CA LEU A 148 -17.13 -7.85 -1.72
C LEU A 148 -17.28 -7.03 -3.00
N ALA A 149 -18.33 -7.27 -3.79
CA ALA A 149 -18.61 -6.48 -4.99
C ALA A 149 -18.80 -5.00 -4.68
N ARG A 150 -19.65 -4.68 -3.69
CA ARG A 150 -19.87 -3.29 -3.25
C ARG A 150 -18.58 -2.63 -2.73
N GLN A 151 -17.77 -3.36 -1.98
CA GLN A 151 -16.48 -2.87 -1.48
C GLN A 151 -15.49 -2.63 -2.62
N MET A 152 -15.46 -3.49 -3.63
CA MET A 152 -14.66 -3.31 -4.83
C MET A 152 -15.12 -2.09 -5.63
N ASP A 153 -16.42 -1.88 -5.84
CA ASP A 153 -16.94 -0.70 -6.53
C ASP A 153 -16.49 0.60 -5.88
N ASN A 154 -16.58 0.68 -4.55
CA ASN A 154 -16.11 1.84 -3.79
C ASN A 154 -14.59 2.02 -3.89
N THR A 155 -13.83 0.94 -3.82
CA THR A 155 -12.37 0.94 -3.94
C THR A 155 -11.95 1.40 -5.34
N PHE A 156 -12.55 0.84 -6.37
CA PHE A 156 -12.26 1.17 -7.77
C PHE A 156 -12.56 2.63 -8.09
N ALA A 157 -13.67 3.16 -7.58
CA ALA A 157 -13.99 4.57 -7.72
C ALA A 157 -12.92 5.50 -7.11
N VAL A 158 -12.28 5.11 -6.01
CA VAL A 158 -11.15 5.86 -5.42
C VAL A 158 -9.89 5.67 -6.27
N MET A 159 -9.59 4.43 -6.69
CA MET A 159 -8.43 4.11 -7.53
C MET A 159 -8.44 4.86 -8.85
N GLU A 160 -9.59 4.94 -9.53
CA GLU A 160 -9.75 5.72 -10.76
C GLU A 160 -9.42 7.20 -10.55
N ARG A 161 -9.91 7.80 -9.46
CA ARG A 161 -9.64 9.21 -9.15
C ARG A 161 -8.17 9.47 -8.85
N LEU A 162 -7.51 8.55 -8.15
CA LEU A 162 -6.09 8.64 -7.82
C LEU A 162 -5.20 8.25 -9.01
N GLY A 163 -5.66 7.37 -9.89
CA GLY A 163 -4.86 6.79 -10.99
C GLY A 163 -4.07 5.55 -10.57
N SER A 164 -4.42 4.91 -9.43
CA SER A 164 -3.85 3.62 -9.03
C SER A 164 -4.45 2.47 -9.84
N LYS A 165 -3.70 1.37 -9.97
CA LYS A 165 -4.13 0.15 -10.65
C LYS A 165 -4.17 -1.07 -9.75
N GLN A 166 -3.66 -0.96 -8.53
CA GLN A 166 -3.44 -2.07 -7.60
C GLN A 166 -4.03 -1.75 -6.23
N PHE A 167 -4.59 -2.77 -5.56
CA PHE A 167 -5.09 -2.62 -4.20
C PHE A 167 -4.87 -3.89 -3.38
N ILE A 168 -4.72 -3.72 -2.05
CA ILE A 168 -4.54 -4.82 -1.11
C ILE A 168 -5.89 -5.42 -0.74
N ILE A 169 -5.94 -6.77 -0.73
CA ILE A 169 -7.08 -7.56 -0.28
C ILE A 169 -6.62 -8.67 0.67
N GLY A 170 -7.36 -8.89 1.75
CA GLY A 170 -7.16 -9.97 2.71
C GLY A 170 -8.33 -10.97 2.71
N ALA A 171 -8.04 -12.22 3.04
CA ALA A 171 -9.06 -13.28 3.13
C ALA A 171 -9.94 -13.18 4.39
N GLY A 172 -9.44 -12.50 5.41
CA GLY A 172 -10.04 -12.46 6.72
C GLY A 172 -9.32 -13.35 7.73
N THR A 173 -10.00 -13.65 8.83
CA THR A 173 -9.46 -14.44 9.94
C THR A 173 -9.69 -15.94 9.72
N ASN A 174 -8.99 -16.76 10.51
CA ASN A 174 -9.32 -18.18 10.66
C ASN A 174 -10.69 -18.36 11.32
N ASP A 175 -11.33 -19.49 11.02
CA ASP A 175 -12.56 -19.93 11.64
C ASP A 175 -12.35 -21.33 12.25
N SER A 176 -12.52 -21.45 13.57
CA SER A 176 -12.28 -22.71 14.30
C SER A 176 -13.36 -23.79 14.07
N GLU A 177 -14.47 -23.43 13.46
CA GLU A 177 -15.56 -24.37 13.18
C GLU A 177 -15.41 -25.08 11.82
N LEU A 178 -14.48 -24.61 10.97
CA LEU A 178 -14.23 -25.18 9.66
C LEU A 178 -12.85 -25.86 9.59
N SER A 179 -12.77 -26.97 8.84
CA SER A 179 -11.47 -27.58 8.56
C SER A 179 -10.56 -26.65 7.76
N PRO A 180 -9.23 -26.82 7.86
CA PRO A 180 -8.28 -26.04 7.05
C PRO A 180 -8.54 -26.14 5.55
N GLU A 181 -8.91 -27.33 5.05
CA GLU A 181 -9.23 -27.58 3.64
C GLU A 181 -10.44 -26.78 3.21
N LYS A 182 -11.49 -26.74 4.05
CA LYS A 182 -12.72 -25.98 3.74
C LYS A 182 -12.50 -24.48 3.74
N GLN A 183 -11.70 -23.97 4.66
CA GLN A 183 -11.29 -22.56 4.67
C GLN A 183 -10.50 -22.21 3.41
N TYR A 184 -9.61 -23.11 2.99
CA TYR A 184 -8.82 -22.94 1.77
C TYR A 184 -9.72 -22.89 0.52
N GLU A 185 -10.59 -23.87 0.34
CA GLU A 185 -11.56 -23.91 -0.78
C GLU A 185 -12.39 -22.62 -0.85
N ASN A 186 -13.00 -22.22 0.28
CA ASN A 186 -13.80 -21.01 0.36
C ASN A 186 -12.98 -19.76 -0.02
N THR A 187 -11.72 -19.68 0.43
CA THR A 187 -10.83 -18.57 0.14
C THR A 187 -10.54 -18.49 -1.36
N VAL A 188 -10.12 -19.60 -1.98
CA VAL A 188 -9.82 -19.64 -3.42
C VAL A 188 -11.06 -19.25 -4.25
N GLU A 189 -12.25 -19.77 -3.91
CA GLU A 189 -13.48 -19.46 -4.63
C GLU A 189 -13.88 -17.97 -4.52
N ASN A 190 -13.71 -17.35 -3.34
CA ASN A 190 -14.02 -15.93 -3.15
C ASN A 190 -12.96 -15.02 -3.80
N MET A 191 -11.68 -15.41 -3.73
CA MET A 191 -10.61 -14.70 -4.44
C MET A 191 -10.79 -14.78 -5.96
N ALA A 192 -11.21 -15.94 -6.50
CA ALA A 192 -11.53 -16.08 -7.92
C ALA A 192 -12.67 -15.15 -8.34
N PHE A 193 -13.74 -15.07 -7.54
CA PHE A 193 -14.83 -14.12 -7.76
C PHE A 193 -14.31 -12.66 -7.80
N CYS A 194 -13.46 -12.27 -6.83
CA CYS A 194 -12.88 -10.93 -6.80
C CYS A 194 -11.96 -10.66 -8.00
N ALA A 195 -11.16 -11.64 -8.41
CA ALA A 195 -10.27 -11.51 -9.56
C ALA A 195 -11.02 -11.34 -10.88
N ASP A 196 -12.12 -12.08 -11.08
CA ASP A 196 -13.00 -11.91 -12.23
C ASP A 196 -13.70 -10.53 -12.22
N TYR A 197 -13.99 -10.02 -11.04
CA TYR A 197 -14.52 -8.66 -10.90
C TYR A 197 -13.46 -7.62 -11.28
N CYS A 198 -12.22 -7.76 -10.78
CA CYS A 198 -11.10 -6.88 -11.13
C CYS A 198 -10.80 -6.88 -12.63
N LYS A 199 -10.87 -8.04 -13.29
CA LYS A 199 -10.65 -8.19 -14.73
C LYS A 199 -11.55 -7.29 -15.57
N ARG A 200 -12.81 -7.11 -15.16
CA ARG A 200 -13.79 -6.29 -15.89
C ARG A 200 -13.41 -4.80 -15.90
N TYR A 201 -12.70 -4.34 -14.88
CA TYR A 201 -12.33 -2.95 -14.67
C TYR A 201 -10.84 -2.67 -14.95
N GLY A 202 -10.04 -3.71 -15.21
CA GLY A 202 -8.60 -3.57 -15.47
C GLY A 202 -7.78 -3.21 -14.24
N PHE A 203 -8.21 -3.65 -13.04
CA PHE A 203 -7.49 -3.51 -11.79
C PHE A 203 -6.85 -4.84 -11.38
N THR A 204 -5.84 -4.77 -10.52
CA THR A 204 -5.18 -5.94 -9.92
C THR A 204 -5.39 -5.91 -8.41
N MET A 205 -5.86 -7.01 -7.86
CA MET A 205 -5.89 -7.23 -6.43
C MET A 205 -4.62 -7.93 -5.97
N GLU A 206 -4.07 -7.49 -4.86
CA GLU A 206 -2.86 -8.05 -4.28
C GLU A 206 -3.14 -8.64 -2.90
N ILE A 207 -2.89 -9.93 -2.75
CA ILE A 207 -2.95 -10.61 -1.47
C ILE A 207 -1.70 -10.23 -0.68
N GLU A 208 -1.87 -9.63 0.49
CA GLU A 208 -0.78 -9.32 1.41
C GLU A 208 -0.81 -10.29 2.60
N PRO A 209 0.14 -11.23 2.70
CA PRO A 209 0.33 -12.04 3.90
C PRO A 209 0.84 -11.20 5.06
N LEU A 210 0.22 -11.33 6.23
CA LEU A 210 0.54 -10.52 7.40
C LEU A 210 0.92 -11.41 8.58
N ASN A 211 2.08 -11.17 9.21
CA ASN A 211 2.56 -11.98 10.33
C ASN A 211 1.59 -12.01 11.52
N THR A 212 1.47 -13.17 12.16
CA THR A 212 0.52 -13.40 13.26
C THR A 212 0.92 -12.72 14.57
N LYS A 213 2.17 -12.28 14.73
CA LYS A 213 2.62 -11.52 15.91
C LYS A 213 1.97 -10.14 15.98
N SER A 214 1.85 -9.47 14.81
CA SER A 214 1.22 -8.14 14.70
C SER A 214 -0.28 -8.22 14.38
N HIS A 215 -0.70 -9.31 13.73
CA HIS A 215 -2.05 -9.53 13.25
C HIS A 215 -2.55 -10.93 13.64
N PRO A 216 -2.90 -11.15 14.92
CA PRO A 216 -3.35 -12.47 15.39
C PRO A 216 -4.54 -12.98 14.60
N ASN A 217 -4.57 -14.29 14.39
CA ASN A 217 -5.67 -15.02 13.76
C ASN A 217 -5.95 -14.70 12.28
N LEU A 218 -5.09 -13.94 11.57
CA LEU A 218 -5.25 -13.80 10.13
C LEU A 218 -4.97 -15.12 9.42
N TYR A 219 -5.74 -15.40 8.37
CA TYR A 219 -5.66 -16.67 7.65
C TYR A 219 -4.40 -16.75 6.77
N ILE A 220 -4.10 -15.71 6.00
CA ILE A 220 -2.93 -15.68 5.13
C ILE A 220 -1.77 -15.01 5.86
N ASP A 221 -0.86 -15.81 6.40
CA ASP A 221 0.20 -15.37 7.31
C ASP A 221 1.62 -15.41 6.71
N ARG A 222 1.79 -16.03 5.53
CA ARG A 222 3.10 -16.17 4.85
C ARG A 222 2.97 -16.16 3.34
N ALA A 223 4.06 -15.80 2.68
CA ALA A 223 4.09 -15.65 1.22
C ALA A 223 3.79 -16.95 0.47
N GLU A 224 4.20 -18.10 0.96
CA GLU A 224 3.93 -19.40 0.31
C GLU A 224 2.43 -19.72 0.24
N LEU A 225 1.68 -19.45 1.32
CA LEU A 225 0.23 -19.64 1.33
C LEU A 225 -0.46 -18.65 0.37
N GLY A 226 -0.06 -17.39 0.42
CA GLY A 226 -0.57 -16.37 -0.52
C GLY A 226 -0.31 -16.74 -1.97
N ALA A 227 0.91 -17.15 -2.30
CA ALA A 227 1.29 -17.59 -3.64
C ALA A 227 0.54 -18.85 -4.09
N LYS A 228 0.30 -19.81 -3.16
CA LYS A 228 -0.52 -20.99 -3.48
C LYS A 228 -1.94 -20.60 -3.87
N ILE A 229 -2.56 -19.68 -3.13
CA ILE A 229 -3.90 -19.17 -3.44
C ILE A 229 -3.89 -18.44 -4.80
N VAL A 230 -2.92 -17.59 -5.08
CA VAL A 230 -2.77 -16.89 -6.37
C VAL A 230 -2.73 -17.88 -7.53
N ARG A 231 -1.94 -18.95 -7.42
CA ARG A 231 -1.85 -19.98 -8.46
C ARG A 231 -3.14 -20.76 -8.65
N ASP A 232 -3.81 -21.12 -7.55
CA ASP A 232 -5.06 -21.91 -7.60
C ASP A 232 -6.23 -21.06 -8.09
N VAL A 233 -6.25 -19.75 -7.84
CA VAL A 233 -7.16 -18.77 -8.46
C VAL A 233 -6.93 -18.67 -9.97
N ASN A 234 -5.68 -18.81 -10.41
CA ASN A 234 -5.27 -18.83 -11.82
C ASN A 234 -5.86 -17.67 -12.65
N ASN A 235 -5.80 -16.47 -12.12
CA ASN A 235 -6.28 -15.25 -12.78
C ASN A 235 -5.22 -14.15 -12.69
N PRO A 236 -4.81 -13.51 -13.81
CA PRO A 236 -3.73 -12.50 -13.80
C PRO A 236 -4.06 -11.25 -12.98
N HIS A 237 -5.32 -11.05 -12.61
CA HIS A 237 -5.77 -9.96 -11.75
C HIS A 237 -5.76 -10.29 -10.26
N CYS A 238 -5.29 -11.49 -9.88
CA CYS A 238 -5.01 -11.91 -8.50
C CYS A 238 -3.52 -12.14 -8.36
N ARG A 239 -2.84 -11.32 -7.60
CA ARG A 239 -1.39 -11.33 -7.45
C ARG A 239 -0.99 -11.29 -5.98
N LEU A 240 0.31 -11.35 -5.70
CA LEU A 240 0.89 -11.33 -4.37
C LEU A 240 1.61 -9.99 -4.14
N LEU A 241 1.31 -9.31 -3.05
CA LEU A 241 2.17 -8.31 -2.46
C LEU A 241 3.08 -9.01 -1.47
N PHE A 242 4.39 -8.97 -1.71
CA PHE A 242 5.38 -9.56 -0.81
C PHE A 242 5.90 -8.49 0.15
N ASP A 243 5.37 -8.47 1.38
CA ASP A 243 5.92 -7.61 2.43
C ASP A 243 7.11 -8.31 3.11
N ILE A 244 8.31 -7.75 2.87
CA ILE A 244 9.59 -8.27 3.35
C ILE A 244 9.63 -8.31 4.89
N PHE A 245 9.05 -7.31 5.55
CA PHE A 245 8.96 -7.27 7.01
C PHE A 245 8.05 -8.37 7.54
N HIS A 246 6.85 -8.54 6.95
CA HIS A 246 5.91 -9.54 7.41
C HIS A 246 6.44 -10.96 7.24
N GLU A 247 7.07 -11.27 6.10
CA GLU A 247 7.69 -12.57 5.87
C GLU A 247 8.84 -12.84 6.84
N GLN A 248 9.75 -11.87 7.04
CA GLN A 248 10.84 -11.97 8.01
C GLN A 248 10.33 -12.19 9.43
N MET A 249 9.26 -11.50 9.84
CA MET A 249 8.67 -11.64 11.17
C MET A 249 7.94 -12.97 11.38
N GLN A 250 7.33 -13.52 10.35
CA GLN A 250 6.55 -14.76 10.41
C GLN A 250 7.44 -15.99 10.30
N VAL A 251 8.31 -16.01 9.30
CA VAL A 251 9.10 -17.19 8.93
C VAL A 251 10.54 -17.11 9.46
N GLY A 252 11.08 -15.92 9.63
CA GLY A 252 12.47 -15.69 10.06
C GLY A 252 13.48 -15.76 8.91
N SER A 253 13.03 -15.99 7.66
CA SER A 253 13.87 -15.95 6.46
C SER A 253 13.09 -15.37 5.27
N LEU A 254 13.83 -15.02 4.21
CA LEU A 254 13.29 -14.56 2.94
C LEU A 254 13.53 -15.58 1.81
N ASP A 255 13.69 -16.85 2.16
CA ASP A 255 13.98 -17.94 1.19
C ASP A 255 12.81 -18.17 0.22
N ALA A 256 11.61 -17.75 0.58
CA ALA A 256 10.45 -17.73 -0.30
C ALA A 256 10.70 -16.96 -1.61
N LEU A 257 11.58 -15.94 -1.61
CA LEU A 257 11.98 -15.20 -2.80
C LEU A 257 12.77 -16.04 -3.82
N ASP A 258 13.36 -17.16 -3.39
CA ASP A 258 14.11 -18.07 -4.27
C ASP A 258 13.20 -19.12 -4.92
N LYS A 259 11.98 -19.28 -4.45
CA LYS A 259 11.00 -20.25 -4.96
C LYS A 259 10.27 -19.68 -6.19
N PRO A 260 10.43 -20.32 -7.37
CA PRO A 260 9.75 -19.82 -8.58
C PRO A 260 8.24 -19.72 -8.43
N GLU A 261 7.63 -20.64 -7.69
CA GLU A 261 6.20 -20.67 -7.41
C GLU A 261 5.70 -19.52 -6.54
N VAL A 262 6.58 -18.85 -5.81
CA VAL A 262 6.28 -17.62 -5.07
C VAL A 262 6.65 -16.41 -5.93
N TRP A 263 7.89 -16.40 -6.46
CA TRP A 263 8.41 -15.28 -7.24
C TRP A 263 7.49 -14.87 -8.39
N ASN A 264 7.00 -15.83 -9.15
CA ASN A 264 6.14 -15.59 -10.32
C ASN A 264 4.74 -15.06 -9.95
N CYS A 265 4.36 -15.09 -8.67
CA CYS A 265 3.10 -14.53 -8.19
C CYS A 265 3.22 -13.06 -7.76
N ILE A 266 4.44 -12.54 -7.54
CA ILE A 266 4.66 -11.21 -6.95
C ILE A 266 4.32 -10.12 -7.97
N GLU A 267 3.52 -9.15 -7.54
CA GLU A 267 3.20 -7.91 -8.27
C GLU A 267 3.93 -6.71 -7.68
N SER A 268 3.92 -6.59 -6.34
CA SER A 268 4.61 -5.51 -5.66
C SER A 268 5.30 -5.98 -4.37
N PHE A 269 6.16 -5.13 -3.83
CA PHE A 269 6.82 -5.35 -2.54
C PHE A 269 6.45 -4.24 -1.56
N HIS A 270 6.39 -4.62 -0.26
CA HIS A 270 6.53 -3.67 0.83
C HIS A 270 7.83 -3.94 1.59
N MET A 271 8.40 -2.88 2.19
CA MET A 271 9.61 -3.00 2.98
C MET A 271 9.57 -2.19 4.27
N ALA A 272 10.08 -2.81 5.33
CA ALA A 272 10.42 -2.23 6.62
C ALA A 272 11.46 -3.12 7.30
N ASP A 273 12.31 -2.57 8.16
CA ASP A 273 13.28 -3.40 8.86
C ASP A 273 12.67 -4.12 10.07
N ALA A 274 13.10 -5.34 10.31
CA ALA A 274 12.62 -6.18 11.39
C ALA A 274 13.62 -6.21 12.56
N PRO A 275 13.13 -6.24 13.83
CA PRO A 275 11.73 -6.41 14.23
C PRO A 275 10.95 -5.09 14.45
N SER A 276 11.59 -3.93 14.33
CA SER A 276 11.02 -2.64 14.79
C SER A 276 10.04 -1.99 13.83
N ARG A 277 9.96 -2.47 12.57
CA ARG A 277 9.20 -1.88 11.47
C ARG A 277 9.59 -0.42 11.20
N GLN A 278 10.89 -0.12 11.33
CA GLN A 278 11.47 1.19 11.01
C GLN A 278 12.23 1.12 9.67
N GLU A 279 12.96 2.20 9.35
CA GLU A 279 13.77 2.33 8.14
C GLU A 279 14.88 1.26 8.04
N PRO A 280 15.35 0.91 6.82
CA PRO A 280 16.46 -0.02 6.61
C PRO A 280 17.71 0.36 7.39
N GLY A 281 18.36 -0.65 8.01
CA GLY A 281 19.55 -0.51 8.84
C GLY A 281 19.24 -0.34 10.34
N THR A 282 17.96 -0.38 10.73
CA THR A 282 17.56 -0.35 12.16
C THR A 282 17.28 -1.73 12.73
N GLY A 283 17.34 -2.76 11.92
CA GLY A 283 17.07 -4.15 12.30
C GLY A 283 18.08 -5.12 11.71
N ASN A 284 17.61 -6.30 11.30
CA ASN A 284 18.46 -7.42 10.91
C ASN A 284 18.32 -7.85 9.44
N ILE A 285 17.57 -7.11 8.61
CA ILE A 285 17.41 -7.43 7.19
C ILE A 285 18.54 -6.78 6.37
N ASP A 286 19.31 -7.60 5.66
CA ASP A 286 20.31 -7.09 4.70
C ASP A 286 19.62 -6.59 3.42
N TYR A 287 19.12 -5.35 3.47
CA TYR A 287 18.42 -4.74 2.35
C TYR A 287 19.28 -4.57 1.09
N LYS A 288 20.59 -4.43 1.21
CA LYS A 288 21.48 -4.38 0.03
C LYS A 288 21.41 -5.70 -0.74
N LYS A 289 21.51 -6.81 -0.02
CA LYS A 289 21.40 -8.15 -0.61
C LYS A 289 20.00 -8.43 -1.17
N VAL A 290 18.96 -8.08 -0.40
CA VAL A 290 17.57 -8.33 -0.80
C VAL A 290 17.19 -7.53 -2.05
N LEU A 291 17.46 -6.23 -2.09
CA LEU A 291 17.13 -5.37 -3.24
C LEU A 291 17.96 -5.74 -4.48
N LYS A 292 19.24 -6.09 -4.30
CA LYS A 292 20.04 -6.61 -5.40
C LYS A 292 19.43 -7.91 -5.97
N LYS A 293 19.03 -8.85 -5.12
CA LYS A 293 18.36 -10.08 -5.56
C LYS A 293 17.07 -9.78 -6.34
N ILE A 294 16.22 -8.89 -5.84
CA ILE A 294 14.97 -8.46 -6.49
C ILE A 294 15.26 -7.87 -7.88
N TRP A 295 16.26 -7.01 -7.97
CA TRP A 295 16.67 -6.38 -9.22
C TRP A 295 17.24 -7.39 -10.22
N ASP A 296 18.17 -8.27 -9.79
CA ASP A 296 18.82 -9.26 -10.63
C ASP A 296 17.81 -10.28 -11.20
N LYS A 297 16.75 -10.56 -10.47
CA LYS A 297 15.62 -11.37 -10.95
C LYS A 297 14.69 -10.62 -11.93
N GLY A 298 15.01 -9.40 -12.32
CA GLY A 298 14.29 -8.63 -13.33
C GLY A 298 13.09 -7.84 -12.84
N TYR A 299 12.86 -7.73 -11.51
CA TYR A 299 11.74 -6.95 -10.99
C TYR A 299 11.94 -5.45 -11.22
N ARG A 300 10.89 -4.76 -11.69
CA ARG A 300 10.89 -3.31 -11.98
C ARG A 300 9.58 -2.63 -11.54
N GLY A 301 8.78 -3.32 -10.72
CA GLY A 301 7.53 -2.81 -10.15
C GLY A 301 7.74 -1.93 -8.92
N PHE A 302 6.67 -1.66 -8.19
CA PHE A 302 6.71 -0.80 -7.01
C PHE A 302 7.31 -1.51 -5.78
N ILE A 303 8.05 -0.73 -4.99
CA ILE A 303 8.51 -1.11 -3.65
C ILE A 303 7.96 -0.08 -2.68
N GLY A 304 6.87 -0.41 -2.01
CA GLY A 304 6.23 0.45 -1.01
C GLY A 304 7.08 0.57 0.25
N LEU A 305 7.34 1.81 0.70
CA LEU A 305 8.12 2.08 1.90
C LEU A 305 7.18 2.18 3.09
N GLU A 306 6.71 1.01 3.59
CA GLU A 306 5.73 0.92 4.68
C GLU A 306 6.39 0.75 6.05
N HIS A 307 7.19 1.70 6.45
CA HIS A 307 7.89 1.68 7.73
C HIS A 307 7.77 3.00 8.49
N GLY A 308 8.14 2.96 9.77
CA GLY A 308 8.32 4.15 10.57
C GLY A 308 9.60 4.90 10.19
N GLN A 309 9.85 6.01 10.87
CA GLN A 309 11.08 6.79 10.77
C GLN A 309 11.53 7.14 12.19
N THR A 310 12.70 6.69 12.58
CA THR A 310 13.23 6.86 13.94
C THR A 310 13.53 8.32 14.26
N ASP A 311 14.21 9.02 13.35
CA ASP A 311 14.48 10.44 13.45
C ASP A 311 13.55 11.23 12.51
N LYS A 312 12.56 11.91 13.10
CA LYS A 312 11.55 12.69 12.36
C LYS A 312 11.94 14.15 12.15
N SER A 313 13.21 14.50 12.33
CA SER A 313 13.76 15.83 12.07
C SER A 313 14.09 16.02 10.58
N LEU A 314 14.41 17.25 10.18
CA LEU A 314 14.95 17.54 8.83
C LEU A 314 16.25 16.77 8.56
N GLU A 315 17.09 16.60 9.57
CA GLU A 315 18.32 15.82 9.45
C GLU A 315 18.00 14.32 9.29
N GLY A 316 17.00 13.82 10.01
CA GLY A 316 16.48 12.46 9.84
C GLY A 316 15.95 12.21 8.44
N ASP A 317 15.20 13.15 7.84
CA ASP A 317 14.75 13.06 6.46
C ASP A 317 15.92 12.99 5.46
N ARG A 318 17.00 13.78 5.68
CA ARG A 318 18.20 13.72 4.83
C ARG A 318 18.91 12.37 4.94
N LYS A 319 19.07 11.85 6.15
CA LYS A 319 19.67 10.54 6.40
C LYS A 319 18.86 9.43 5.74
N LEU A 320 17.54 9.47 5.90
CA LEU A 320 16.65 8.51 5.27
C LEU A 320 16.74 8.54 3.74
N LEU A 321 16.76 9.73 3.14
CA LEU A 321 16.96 9.87 1.70
C LEU A 321 18.30 9.28 1.25
N GLN A 322 19.38 9.51 2.03
CA GLN A 322 20.70 8.95 1.73
C GLN A 322 20.71 7.42 1.83
N ILE A 323 20.03 6.83 2.84
CA ILE A 323 19.86 5.37 2.94
C ILE A 323 19.28 4.80 1.64
N TYR A 324 18.22 5.42 1.10
CA TYR A 324 17.63 4.95 -0.16
C TYR A 324 18.55 5.15 -1.37
N ARG A 325 19.34 6.24 -1.42
CA ARG A 325 20.37 6.42 -2.46
C ARG A 325 21.43 5.33 -2.39
N ASP A 326 21.89 4.97 -1.19
CA ASP A 326 22.88 3.92 -0.98
C ASP A 326 22.33 2.54 -1.34
N LEU A 327 21.06 2.28 -1.03
CA LEU A 327 20.37 1.05 -1.42
C LEU A 327 20.16 0.96 -2.94
N ASP A 328 19.80 2.06 -3.59
CA ASP A 328 19.62 2.11 -5.04
C ASP A 328 20.95 1.97 -5.80
N SER A 329 22.07 2.33 -5.17
CA SER A 329 23.39 2.23 -5.79
C SER A 329 23.90 0.79 -5.97
N VAL A 330 23.30 -0.19 -5.25
CA VAL A 330 23.71 -1.61 -5.37
C VAL A 330 23.20 -2.28 -6.63
N VAL A 331 22.31 -1.61 -7.35
CA VAL A 331 21.75 -2.11 -8.62
C VAL A 331 22.38 -1.37 -9.80
N ALA A 332 22.68 -2.12 -10.88
CA ALA A 332 23.39 -1.59 -12.05
C ALA A 332 22.45 -0.94 -13.09
#